data_6740685d7e3c495ce1b70d4d18767fe3
#
_entry.id   6740685d7e3c495ce1b70d4d18767fe3
#
_cell.length_a   1.000
_cell.length_b   1.000
_cell.length_c   1.000
_cell.angle_alpha   90.00
_cell.angle_beta   90.00
_cell.angle_gamma   90.00
#
_symmetry.space_group_name_H-M   'P 1'
#
loop_
_entity.id
_entity.type
_entity.pdbx_description
1 polymer ?
#
loop_
_entity_poly.entity_id
_entity_poly.type
_entity_poly.pdbx_seq_one_letter_code
_entity_poly.pdbx_strand_id
1 'polypeptide(L)'
;MSQDLNQDANSVAAWIASLLKQRGIDRIFGLQGGHIQPIWDCLGKQGTRIIDVRDEGAAVHMAHAHSELTGQLGVAMVTAGPGVTNCVTAMANAALARTPVLLIGGCTSRPQANMGPLQDIPHTEILAPICRYSRTARVAEQVIREFDEAIARAFGDLGEPGPVYIEIPTDVLRTSVKKTLIPKDWMIPKLIRKLYPDPELIEQAVHLIRQSKRPLVITGRGGKNARYELTRFLDTVDAVYLDTQESRGLIDRNNKAFVGAMRAAAMNGADLVITVGRKLDYQLGFGSPAVFPEAKFLRLADSTGELIDNRRGDVEVLANVKTSLNALSDVLNMNAGERDSN
;
A
#
# COMPACT_ATOMS: atom_id res chain seq x y z
N MET A 1 23.11 -28.30 -27.19
CA MET A 1 23.02 -26.91 -26.67
C MET A 1 21.77 -26.16 -27.11
N SER A 2 21.06 -26.47 -28.19
CA SER A 2 19.85 -25.75 -28.64
C SER A 2 18.53 -26.19 -27.98
N GLN A 3 18.47 -27.37 -27.35
CA GLN A 3 17.25 -27.83 -26.64
C GLN A 3 17.10 -27.23 -25.23
N ASP A 4 18.18 -26.88 -24.55
CA ASP A 4 18.13 -26.31 -23.20
C ASP A 4 17.68 -24.83 -23.18
N LEU A 5 17.98 -24.07 -24.25
CA LEU A 5 17.55 -22.67 -24.36
C LEU A 5 16.03 -22.52 -24.55
N ASN A 6 15.36 -23.50 -25.16
CA ASN A 6 13.90 -23.47 -25.35
C ASN A 6 13.12 -23.97 -24.13
N GLN A 7 13.71 -24.81 -23.29
CA GLN A 7 13.09 -25.19 -22.01
C GLN A 7 13.12 -24.02 -21.01
N ASP A 8 14.17 -23.24 -20.98
CA ASP A 8 14.29 -22.04 -20.12
C ASP A 8 13.20 -20.98 -20.42
N ALA A 9 12.79 -20.80 -21.68
CA ALA A 9 11.82 -19.78 -22.08
C ALA A 9 10.39 -20.04 -21.56
N ASN A 10 10.05 -21.28 -21.22
CA ASN A 10 8.75 -21.68 -20.68
C ASN A 10 8.82 -22.10 -19.20
N SER A 11 9.95 -21.92 -18.55
CA SER A 11 10.07 -22.23 -17.11
C SER A 11 9.22 -21.27 -16.29
N VAL A 12 8.79 -21.70 -15.09
CA VAL A 12 8.10 -20.85 -14.13
C VAL A 12 8.91 -19.57 -13.85
N ALA A 13 10.23 -19.69 -13.73
CA ALA A 13 11.12 -18.54 -13.54
C ALA A 13 11.02 -17.52 -14.70
N ALA A 14 10.98 -18.00 -15.95
CA ALA A 14 10.80 -17.14 -17.12
C ALA A 14 9.42 -16.48 -17.14
N TRP A 15 8.37 -17.20 -16.74
CA TRP A 15 7.03 -16.63 -16.63
C TRP A 15 6.92 -15.57 -15.54
N ILE A 16 7.55 -15.77 -14.37
CA ILE A 16 7.63 -14.74 -13.31
C ILE A 16 8.32 -13.48 -13.85
N ALA A 17 9.48 -13.62 -14.48
CA ALA A 17 10.20 -12.49 -15.06
C ALA A 17 9.35 -11.76 -16.12
N SER A 18 8.65 -12.51 -16.99
CA SER A 18 7.74 -11.94 -18.00
C SER A 18 6.56 -11.20 -17.37
N LEU A 19 5.95 -11.76 -16.30
CA LEU A 19 4.88 -11.11 -15.55
C LEU A 19 5.35 -9.76 -14.98
N LEU A 20 6.47 -9.75 -14.28
CA LEU A 20 7.00 -8.53 -13.67
C LEU A 20 7.26 -7.44 -14.74
N LYS A 21 7.84 -7.81 -15.87
CA LYS A 21 8.05 -6.89 -16.99
C LYS A 21 6.73 -6.35 -17.56
N GLN A 22 5.72 -7.19 -17.76
CA GLN A 22 4.40 -6.77 -18.28
C GLN A 22 3.64 -5.89 -17.27
N ARG A 23 3.94 -6.04 -15.99
CA ARG A 23 3.43 -5.17 -14.91
C ARG A 23 4.21 -3.85 -14.76
N GLY A 24 5.17 -3.58 -15.65
CA GLY A 24 5.96 -2.34 -15.65
C GLY A 24 7.08 -2.32 -14.61
N ILE A 25 7.45 -3.46 -14.05
CA ILE A 25 8.56 -3.56 -13.10
C ILE A 25 9.87 -3.58 -13.89
N ASP A 26 10.57 -2.46 -13.90
CA ASP A 26 11.83 -2.27 -14.63
C ASP A 26 13.07 -2.49 -13.75
N ARG A 27 12.90 -2.54 -12.43
CA ARG A 27 13.96 -2.74 -11.44
C ARG A 27 13.51 -3.60 -10.27
N ILE A 28 14.48 -4.34 -9.73
CA ILE A 28 14.32 -5.20 -8.55
C ILE A 28 15.50 -4.97 -7.64
N PHE A 29 15.27 -4.98 -6.34
CA PHE A 29 16.29 -4.86 -5.31
C PHE A 29 16.53 -6.23 -4.68
N GLY A 30 17.77 -6.66 -4.50
CA GLY A 30 17.95 -8.00 -3.94
C GLY A 30 19.38 -8.40 -3.66
N LEU A 31 19.47 -9.54 -3.02
CA LEU A 31 20.73 -10.26 -2.80
C LEU A 31 20.60 -11.66 -3.37
N GLN A 32 21.51 -11.98 -4.28
CA GLN A 32 21.51 -13.26 -4.98
C GLN A 32 21.74 -14.46 -4.02
N GLY A 33 21.12 -15.59 -4.37
CA GLY A 33 21.39 -16.88 -3.73
C GLY A 33 20.82 -18.05 -4.53
N GLY A 34 21.24 -19.26 -4.23
CA GLY A 34 20.96 -20.45 -5.03
C GLY A 34 19.48 -20.75 -5.24
N HIS A 35 18.63 -20.44 -4.24
CA HIS A 35 17.19 -20.74 -4.31
C HIS A 35 16.42 -19.83 -5.27
N ILE A 36 16.94 -18.64 -5.63
CA ILE A 36 16.30 -17.68 -6.55
C ILE A 36 17.05 -17.50 -7.87
N GLN A 37 18.18 -18.21 -8.04
CA GLN A 37 19.02 -18.11 -9.22
C GLN A 37 18.24 -18.21 -10.54
N PRO A 38 17.26 -19.12 -10.73
CA PRO A 38 16.53 -19.21 -11.98
C PRO A 38 15.76 -17.94 -12.35
N ILE A 39 15.16 -17.26 -11.34
CA ILE A 39 14.46 -15.99 -11.58
C ILE A 39 15.46 -14.90 -11.90
N TRP A 40 16.57 -14.84 -11.15
CA TRP A 40 17.63 -13.86 -11.32
C TRP A 40 18.18 -13.87 -12.76
N ASP A 41 18.47 -15.05 -13.28
CA ASP A 41 18.98 -15.24 -14.64
C ASP A 41 17.96 -14.80 -15.70
N CYS A 42 16.68 -15.13 -15.52
CA CYS A 42 15.62 -14.73 -16.44
C CYS A 42 15.41 -13.21 -16.45
N LEU A 43 15.46 -12.55 -15.29
CA LEU A 43 15.36 -11.09 -15.17
C LEU A 43 16.52 -10.40 -15.88
N GLY A 44 17.74 -10.88 -15.66
CA GLY A 44 18.94 -10.36 -16.35
C GLY A 44 18.86 -10.49 -17.86
N LYS A 45 18.43 -11.66 -18.37
CA LYS A 45 18.21 -11.90 -19.81
C LYS A 45 17.15 -10.99 -20.42
N GLN A 46 16.14 -10.57 -19.65
CA GLN A 46 15.08 -9.67 -20.11
C GLN A 46 15.42 -8.18 -19.97
N GLY A 47 16.60 -7.85 -19.47
CA GLY A 47 17.07 -6.48 -19.26
C GLY A 47 16.44 -5.76 -18.08
N THR A 48 15.85 -6.49 -17.12
CA THR A 48 15.41 -5.91 -15.85
C THR A 48 16.64 -5.45 -15.06
N ARG A 49 16.62 -4.23 -14.55
CA ARG A 49 17.69 -3.70 -13.71
C ARG A 49 17.64 -4.32 -12.33
N ILE A 50 18.64 -5.13 -12.01
CA ILE A 50 18.80 -5.70 -10.68
C ILE A 50 19.77 -4.80 -9.89
N ILE A 51 19.30 -4.29 -8.76
CA ILE A 51 20.09 -3.48 -7.84
C ILE A 51 20.54 -4.39 -6.71
N ASP A 52 21.79 -4.80 -6.78
CA ASP A 52 22.42 -5.68 -5.80
C ASP A 52 22.69 -4.94 -4.50
N VAL A 53 22.41 -5.59 -3.37
CA VAL A 53 22.59 -5.05 -2.02
C VAL A 53 23.59 -5.89 -1.23
N ARG A 54 23.95 -5.42 -0.04
CA ARG A 54 24.83 -6.17 0.90
C ARG A 54 24.08 -6.65 2.13
N ASP A 55 22.79 -6.32 2.23
CA ASP A 55 21.87 -6.72 3.30
C ASP A 55 20.46 -6.82 2.73
N GLU A 56 19.75 -7.90 3.02
CA GLU A 56 18.43 -8.15 2.45
C GLU A 56 17.37 -7.21 2.97
N GLY A 57 17.49 -6.76 4.22
CA GLY A 57 16.63 -5.69 4.77
C GLY A 57 16.75 -4.40 3.97
N ALA A 58 17.97 -4.06 3.51
CA ALA A 58 18.19 -2.91 2.64
C ALA A 58 17.44 -3.06 1.30
N ALA A 59 17.37 -4.27 0.71
CA ALA A 59 16.60 -4.51 -0.51
C ALA A 59 15.12 -4.16 -0.32
N VAL A 60 14.53 -4.60 0.78
CA VAL A 60 13.13 -4.31 1.11
C VAL A 60 12.91 -2.82 1.39
N HIS A 61 13.81 -2.15 2.11
CA HIS A 61 13.73 -0.70 2.33
C HIS A 61 13.84 0.09 1.03
N MET A 62 14.69 -0.32 0.09
CA MET A 62 14.80 0.30 -1.24
C MET A 62 13.53 0.07 -2.06
N ALA A 63 12.96 -1.15 -2.05
CA ALA A 63 11.67 -1.46 -2.67
C ALA A 63 10.53 -0.62 -2.07
N HIS A 64 10.50 -0.48 -0.74
CA HIS A 64 9.56 0.36 -0.01
C HIS A 64 9.67 1.83 -0.45
N ALA A 65 10.87 2.40 -0.42
CA ALA A 65 11.10 3.78 -0.85
C ALA A 65 10.70 4.00 -2.32
N HIS A 66 11.04 3.06 -3.20
CA HIS A 66 10.62 3.12 -4.60
C HIS A 66 9.10 3.18 -4.74
N SER A 67 8.39 2.30 -4.03
CA SER A 67 6.92 2.28 -4.05
C SER A 67 6.31 3.59 -3.52
N GLU A 68 6.85 4.12 -2.43
CA GLU A 68 6.39 5.39 -1.86
C GLU A 68 6.55 6.58 -2.81
N LEU A 69 7.66 6.65 -3.53
CA LEU A 69 7.99 7.77 -4.41
C LEU A 69 7.30 7.68 -5.77
N THR A 70 7.05 6.47 -6.27
CA THR A 70 6.53 6.27 -7.63
C THR A 70 5.06 5.86 -7.68
N GLY A 71 4.52 5.33 -6.58
CA GLY A 71 3.20 4.69 -6.56
C GLY A 71 3.17 3.31 -7.25
N GLN A 72 4.31 2.81 -7.72
CA GLN A 72 4.44 1.48 -8.33
C GLN A 72 4.71 0.41 -7.27
N LEU A 73 4.57 -0.86 -7.66
CA LEU A 73 4.97 -1.98 -6.81
C LEU A 73 6.48 -1.97 -6.57
N GLY A 74 6.92 -1.91 -5.32
CA GLY A 74 8.31 -2.16 -4.96
C GLY A 74 8.59 -3.67 -4.93
N VAL A 75 9.64 -4.14 -5.59
CA VAL A 75 9.97 -5.57 -5.64
C VAL A 75 11.34 -5.83 -5.05
N ALA A 76 11.38 -6.68 -4.01
CA ALA A 76 12.62 -7.21 -3.45
C ALA A 76 12.70 -8.72 -3.69
N MET A 77 13.91 -9.25 -3.85
CA MET A 77 14.14 -10.67 -4.08
C MET A 77 15.36 -11.18 -3.29
N VAL A 78 15.15 -12.26 -2.53
CA VAL A 78 16.15 -12.78 -1.60
C VAL A 78 16.15 -14.31 -1.59
N THR A 79 17.27 -14.91 -1.13
CA THR A 79 17.35 -16.36 -0.99
C THR A 79 16.56 -16.85 0.23
N ALA A 80 16.55 -18.16 0.46
CA ALA A 80 15.90 -18.81 1.60
C ALA A 80 16.62 -18.53 2.93
N GLY A 81 16.01 -18.94 4.04
CA GLY A 81 16.60 -18.90 5.38
C GLY A 81 16.88 -17.49 5.85
N PRO A 82 18.13 -17.18 6.21
CA PRO A 82 18.51 -15.86 6.70
C PRO A 82 18.22 -14.74 5.70
N GLY A 83 18.22 -15.03 4.39
CA GLY A 83 17.82 -14.07 3.38
C GLY A 83 16.40 -13.53 3.61
N VAL A 84 15.46 -14.40 3.98
CA VAL A 84 14.08 -13.99 4.30
C VAL A 84 13.98 -13.36 5.68
N THR A 85 14.64 -13.96 6.70
CA THR A 85 14.52 -13.44 8.08
C THR A 85 15.15 -12.07 8.27
N ASN A 86 16.20 -11.72 7.52
CA ASN A 86 16.77 -10.36 7.50
C ASN A 86 15.79 -9.31 6.96
N CYS A 87 14.77 -9.72 6.21
CA CYS A 87 13.74 -8.83 5.69
C CYS A 87 12.62 -8.49 6.68
N VAL A 88 12.47 -9.22 7.79
CA VAL A 88 11.31 -9.11 8.70
C VAL A 88 11.08 -7.69 9.18
N THR A 89 12.10 -7.00 9.68
CA THR A 89 12.00 -5.62 10.15
C THR A 89 11.54 -4.66 9.04
N ALA A 90 12.12 -4.78 7.85
CA ALA A 90 11.79 -3.92 6.72
C ALA A 90 10.37 -4.20 6.19
N MET A 91 9.93 -5.47 6.18
CA MET A 91 8.56 -5.86 5.85
C MET A 91 7.55 -5.32 6.88
N ALA A 92 7.87 -5.39 8.18
CA ALA A 92 7.05 -4.79 9.23
C ALA A 92 6.91 -3.27 9.06
N ASN A 93 7.99 -2.58 8.69
CA ASN A 93 7.94 -1.16 8.37
C ASN A 93 7.02 -0.86 7.17
N ALA A 94 7.13 -1.63 6.08
CA ALA A 94 6.25 -1.50 4.92
C ALA A 94 4.78 -1.80 5.28
N ALA A 95 4.51 -2.75 6.19
CA ALA A 95 3.17 -3.09 6.66
C ALA A 95 2.52 -1.94 7.44
N LEU A 96 3.26 -1.33 8.37
CA LEU A 96 2.80 -0.16 9.13
C LEU A 96 2.56 1.04 8.22
N ALA A 97 3.42 1.22 7.23
CA ALA A 97 3.28 2.23 6.20
C ALA A 97 2.23 1.89 5.14
N ARG A 98 1.65 0.69 5.14
CA ARG A 98 0.67 0.21 4.14
C ARG A 98 1.18 0.36 2.70
N THR A 99 2.48 0.13 2.49
CA THR A 99 3.13 0.31 1.19
C THR A 99 3.13 -0.98 0.39
N PRO A 100 2.73 -0.95 -0.90
CA PRO A 100 2.82 -2.10 -1.78
C PRO A 100 4.27 -2.55 -2.01
N VAL A 101 4.67 -3.63 -1.37
CA VAL A 101 5.98 -4.27 -1.54
C VAL A 101 5.78 -5.76 -1.79
N LEU A 102 6.38 -6.29 -2.84
CA LEU A 102 6.46 -7.71 -3.11
C LEU A 102 7.86 -8.22 -2.73
N LEU A 103 7.93 -9.08 -1.73
CA LEU A 103 9.12 -9.84 -1.42
C LEU A 103 9.02 -11.23 -2.06
N ILE A 104 9.95 -11.54 -2.97
CA ILE A 104 10.08 -12.85 -3.60
C ILE A 104 11.18 -13.60 -2.87
N GLY A 105 10.82 -14.74 -2.28
CA GLY A 105 11.76 -15.64 -1.63
C GLY A 105 12.00 -16.91 -2.43
N GLY A 106 13.17 -17.52 -2.21
CA GLY A 106 13.38 -18.89 -2.59
C GLY A 106 13.05 -19.83 -1.43
N CYS A 107 12.74 -21.07 -1.71
CA CYS A 107 12.67 -22.13 -0.72
C CYS A 107 13.17 -23.46 -1.29
N THR A 108 13.37 -24.40 -0.38
CA THR A 108 13.86 -25.75 -0.67
C THR A 108 12.99 -26.46 -1.70
N SER A 109 13.61 -27.28 -2.53
CA SER A 109 12.88 -28.13 -3.47
C SER A 109 11.94 -29.11 -2.74
N ARG A 110 10.73 -29.31 -3.31
CA ARG A 110 9.68 -30.17 -2.70
C ARG A 110 10.15 -31.56 -2.31
N PRO A 111 10.97 -32.25 -3.12
CA PRO A 111 11.49 -33.58 -2.74
C PRO A 111 12.39 -33.59 -1.51
N GLN A 112 12.99 -32.46 -1.15
CA GLN A 112 13.90 -32.33 0.00
C GLN A 112 13.22 -31.78 1.26
N ALA A 113 11.95 -31.44 1.20
CA ALA A 113 11.22 -30.89 2.34
C ALA A 113 11.28 -31.84 3.55
N ASN A 114 11.54 -31.30 4.72
CA ASN A 114 11.71 -32.02 5.99
C ASN A 114 12.89 -33.00 6.05
N MET A 115 13.83 -32.92 5.11
CA MET A 115 15.05 -33.75 5.12
C MET A 115 16.27 -33.00 5.66
N GLY A 116 16.12 -31.82 6.24
CA GLY A 116 17.18 -30.96 6.73
C GLY A 116 18.03 -30.30 5.63
N PRO A 117 17.42 -29.81 4.54
CA PRO A 117 18.15 -29.11 3.49
C PRO A 117 18.64 -27.75 3.97
N LEU A 118 19.53 -27.15 3.17
CA LEU A 118 20.09 -25.84 3.47
C LEU A 118 18.99 -24.77 3.54
N GLN A 119 18.99 -23.96 4.62
CA GLN A 119 18.13 -22.78 4.78
C GLN A 119 16.62 -23.07 4.78
N ASP A 120 16.22 -24.26 5.21
CA ASP A 120 14.82 -24.68 5.30
C ASP A 120 14.23 -24.28 6.65
N ILE A 121 13.45 -23.20 6.65
CA ILE A 121 12.73 -22.69 7.83
C ILE A 121 11.32 -22.26 7.41
N PRO A 122 10.36 -22.09 8.35
CA PRO A 122 8.97 -21.74 8.02
C PRO A 122 8.81 -20.26 7.69
N HIS A 123 9.32 -19.80 6.54
CA HIS A 123 9.31 -18.39 6.14
C HIS A 123 7.90 -17.81 6.06
N THR A 124 6.95 -18.57 5.50
CA THR A 124 5.57 -18.12 5.33
C THR A 124 4.89 -17.86 6.65
N GLU A 125 5.15 -18.70 7.68
CA GLU A 125 4.63 -18.53 9.02
C GLU A 125 5.27 -17.33 9.74
N ILE A 126 6.57 -17.11 9.53
CA ILE A 126 7.29 -15.95 10.09
C ILE A 126 6.72 -14.64 9.55
N LEU A 127 6.40 -14.57 8.25
CA LEU A 127 5.92 -13.37 7.58
C LEU A 127 4.39 -13.22 7.57
N ALA A 128 3.62 -14.28 7.82
CA ALA A 128 2.16 -14.24 7.78
C ALA A 128 1.52 -13.12 8.64
N PRO A 129 1.95 -12.87 9.88
CA PRO A 129 1.35 -11.81 10.71
C PRO A 129 1.68 -10.39 10.23
N ILE A 130 2.67 -10.23 9.35
CA ILE A 130 3.15 -8.95 8.83
C ILE A 130 2.57 -8.65 7.44
N CYS A 131 2.50 -9.68 6.58
CA CYS A 131 2.14 -9.54 5.18
C CYS A 131 0.64 -9.63 4.94
N ARG A 132 0.15 -8.92 3.91
CA ARG A 132 -1.23 -9.06 3.39
C ARG A 132 -1.44 -10.39 2.67
N TYR A 133 -0.36 -11.03 2.27
CA TYR A 133 -0.32 -12.35 1.63
C TYR A 133 1.04 -12.97 1.92
N SER A 134 1.05 -14.22 2.38
CA SER A 134 2.28 -14.97 2.64
C SER A 134 2.05 -16.42 2.22
N ARG A 135 2.75 -16.89 1.18
CA ARG A 135 2.48 -18.21 0.60
C ARG A 135 3.70 -18.83 -0.08
N THR A 136 3.75 -20.17 -0.03
CA THR A 136 4.64 -20.99 -0.85
C THR A 136 3.89 -21.47 -2.10
N ALA A 137 4.31 -21.03 -3.29
CA ALA A 137 3.72 -21.44 -4.57
C ALA A 137 4.28 -22.78 -5.02
N ARG A 138 3.52 -23.86 -4.81
CA ARG A 138 3.98 -25.27 -4.99
C ARG A 138 3.56 -25.91 -6.31
N VAL A 139 2.59 -25.33 -7.04
CA VAL A 139 2.04 -25.89 -8.27
C VAL A 139 2.43 -25.00 -9.44
N ALA A 140 3.26 -25.52 -10.33
CA ALA A 140 3.88 -24.75 -11.41
C ALA A 140 2.87 -23.95 -12.27
N GLU A 141 1.75 -24.57 -12.63
CA GLU A 141 0.69 -23.97 -13.45
C GLU A 141 -0.09 -22.86 -12.73
N GLN A 142 0.01 -22.79 -11.40
CA GLN A 142 -0.71 -21.82 -10.59
C GLN A 142 0.17 -20.64 -10.14
N VAL A 143 1.48 -20.73 -10.27
CA VAL A 143 2.42 -19.71 -9.77
C VAL A 143 2.05 -18.32 -10.26
N ILE A 144 1.74 -18.16 -11.55
CA ILE A 144 1.42 -16.86 -12.13
C ILE A 144 0.11 -16.29 -11.57
N ARG A 145 -0.90 -17.15 -11.33
CA ARG A 145 -2.14 -16.76 -10.66
C ARG A 145 -1.89 -16.30 -9.22
N GLU A 146 -1.01 -17.01 -8.50
CA GLU A 146 -0.67 -16.64 -7.12
C GLU A 146 0.12 -15.32 -7.05
N PHE A 147 0.97 -15.04 -8.04
CA PHE A 147 1.60 -13.72 -8.18
C PHE A 147 0.59 -12.62 -8.50
N ASP A 148 -0.38 -12.87 -9.39
CA ASP A 148 -1.46 -11.91 -9.69
C ASP A 148 -2.26 -11.57 -8.43
N GLU A 149 -2.64 -12.61 -7.64
CA GLU A 149 -3.31 -12.42 -6.35
C GLU A 149 -2.44 -11.65 -5.34
N ALA A 150 -1.17 -12.01 -5.20
CA ALA A 150 -0.25 -11.33 -4.30
C ALA A 150 -0.13 -9.83 -4.65
N ILE A 151 0.03 -9.51 -5.94
CA ILE A 151 0.11 -8.11 -6.41
C ILE A 151 -1.20 -7.37 -6.14
N ALA A 152 -2.35 -7.98 -6.39
CA ALA A 152 -3.65 -7.37 -6.09
C ALA A 152 -3.80 -7.04 -4.61
N ARG A 153 -3.40 -7.97 -3.72
CA ARG A 153 -3.41 -7.74 -2.27
C ARG A 153 -2.41 -6.68 -1.82
N ALA A 154 -1.25 -6.60 -2.47
CA ALA A 154 -0.28 -5.55 -2.16
C ALA A 154 -0.87 -4.14 -2.36
N PHE A 155 -1.66 -3.96 -3.40
CA PHE A 155 -2.36 -2.69 -3.68
C PHE A 155 -3.68 -2.51 -2.92
N GLY A 156 -4.10 -3.46 -2.12
CA GLY A 156 -5.32 -3.38 -1.33
C GLY A 156 -6.61 -3.67 -2.09
N ASP A 157 -6.56 -4.38 -3.23
CA ASP A 157 -7.76 -4.76 -3.98
C ASP A 157 -8.71 -5.67 -3.18
N LEU A 158 -8.19 -6.37 -2.18
CA LEU A 158 -8.93 -7.26 -1.28
C LEU A 158 -8.80 -6.84 0.20
N GLY A 159 -8.57 -5.56 0.47
CA GLY A 159 -8.42 -5.02 1.83
C GLY A 159 -7.46 -3.84 1.91
N GLU A 160 -6.68 -3.76 2.97
CA GLU A 160 -5.65 -2.73 3.11
C GLU A 160 -4.43 -3.03 2.23
N PRO A 161 -3.82 -2.02 1.56
CA PRO A 161 -2.54 -2.20 0.90
C PRO A 161 -1.43 -2.54 1.90
N GLY A 162 -0.35 -3.11 1.39
CA GLY A 162 0.79 -3.46 2.23
C GLY A 162 1.70 -4.49 1.60
N PRO A 163 2.74 -4.94 2.31
CA PRO A 163 3.69 -5.90 1.80
C PRO A 163 3.08 -7.30 1.65
N VAL A 164 3.58 -8.02 0.66
CA VAL A 164 3.23 -9.41 0.39
C VAL A 164 4.50 -10.25 0.22
N TYR A 165 4.41 -11.50 0.59
CA TYR A 165 5.49 -12.47 0.45
C TYR A 165 5.04 -13.66 -0.39
N ILE A 166 5.88 -14.07 -1.32
CA ILE A 166 5.70 -15.31 -2.08
C ILE A 166 7.06 -16.00 -2.25
N GLU A 167 7.10 -17.27 -1.93
CA GLU A 167 8.27 -18.10 -2.16
C GLU A 167 7.96 -19.25 -3.10
N ILE A 168 8.96 -19.70 -3.83
CA ILE A 168 8.79 -20.75 -4.82
C ILE A 168 9.87 -21.80 -4.64
N PRO A 169 9.52 -23.10 -4.52
CA PRO A 169 10.48 -24.18 -4.49
C PRO A 169 11.35 -24.21 -5.75
N THR A 170 12.64 -24.48 -5.59
CA THR A 170 13.62 -24.45 -6.69
C THR A 170 13.29 -25.41 -7.83
N ASP A 171 12.69 -26.57 -7.54
CA ASP A 171 12.22 -27.51 -8.55
C ASP A 171 11.02 -26.98 -9.33
N VAL A 172 10.11 -26.25 -8.67
CA VAL A 172 8.98 -25.58 -9.32
C VAL A 172 9.46 -24.48 -10.25
N LEU A 173 10.45 -23.65 -9.82
CA LEU A 173 11.03 -22.60 -10.67
C LEU A 173 11.57 -23.12 -12.00
N ARG A 174 12.11 -24.34 -12.01
CA ARG A 174 12.70 -24.99 -13.20
C ARG A 174 11.66 -25.74 -14.04
N THR A 175 10.46 -25.93 -13.55
CA THR A 175 9.38 -26.64 -14.28
C THR A 175 8.91 -25.80 -15.47
N SER A 176 8.81 -26.44 -16.64
CA SER A 176 8.23 -25.83 -17.83
C SER A 176 6.71 -25.86 -17.79
N VAL A 177 6.08 -24.73 -18.05
CA VAL A 177 4.63 -24.57 -18.14
C VAL A 177 4.22 -24.09 -19.53
N LYS A 178 3.30 -24.81 -20.17
CA LYS A 178 2.81 -24.44 -21.52
C LYS A 178 2.08 -23.09 -21.46
N LYS A 179 2.34 -22.22 -22.42
CA LYS A 179 1.73 -20.89 -22.56
C LYS A 179 0.19 -20.94 -22.54
N THR A 180 -0.41 -22.01 -23.07
CA THR A 180 -1.86 -22.22 -23.10
C THR A 180 -2.48 -22.39 -21.72
N LEU A 181 -1.68 -22.70 -20.70
CA LEU A 181 -2.13 -22.85 -19.31
C LEU A 181 -2.02 -21.56 -18.50
N ILE A 182 -1.48 -20.47 -19.09
CA ILE A 182 -1.33 -19.18 -18.44
C ILE A 182 -2.27 -18.18 -19.10
N PRO A 183 -3.42 -17.85 -18.50
CA PRO A 183 -4.33 -16.83 -19.02
C PRO A 183 -3.65 -15.47 -19.13
N LYS A 184 -3.92 -14.76 -20.22
CA LYS A 184 -3.34 -13.42 -20.46
C LYS A 184 -3.72 -12.44 -19.36
N ASP A 185 -4.93 -12.57 -18.80
CA ASP A 185 -5.45 -11.69 -17.76
C ASP A 185 -4.63 -11.73 -16.46
N TRP A 186 -3.89 -12.80 -16.19
CA TRP A 186 -2.98 -12.86 -15.05
C TRP A 186 -1.69 -12.06 -15.26
N MET A 187 -1.34 -11.82 -16.52
CA MET A 187 -0.09 -11.14 -16.89
C MET A 187 -0.21 -9.62 -16.92
N ILE A 188 -1.38 -9.08 -17.21
CA ILE A 188 -1.60 -7.65 -17.38
C ILE A 188 -1.99 -6.94 -16.08
N PRO A 189 -1.65 -5.65 -15.91
CA PRO A 189 -2.12 -4.85 -14.78
C PRO A 189 -3.65 -4.80 -14.74
N LYS A 190 -4.22 -4.92 -13.54
CA LYS A 190 -5.65 -4.73 -13.30
C LYS A 190 -5.93 -3.38 -12.68
N LEU A 191 -7.09 -2.81 -12.97
CA LEU A 191 -7.56 -1.61 -12.27
C LEU A 191 -7.88 -1.97 -10.82
N ILE A 192 -7.34 -1.20 -9.90
CA ILE A 192 -7.67 -1.30 -8.48
C ILE A 192 -9.09 -0.73 -8.29
N ARG A 193 -9.96 -1.50 -7.64
CA ARG A 193 -11.31 -1.07 -7.32
C ARG A 193 -11.30 0.07 -6.32
N LYS A 194 -12.17 1.06 -6.54
CA LYS A 194 -12.34 2.19 -5.63
C LYS A 194 -13.68 2.07 -4.92
N LEU A 195 -13.68 2.31 -3.63
CA LEU A 195 -14.90 2.51 -2.87
C LEU A 195 -15.37 3.94 -3.06
N TYR A 196 -16.66 4.12 -3.40
CA TYR A 196 -17.29 5.44 -3.45
C TYR A 196 -18.00 5.71 -2.13
N PRO A 197 -18.06 6.98 -1.70
CA PRO A 197 -18.73 7.33 -0.46
C PRO A 197 -20.26 7.14 -0.58
N ASP A 198 -20.84 6.69 0.53
CA ASP A 198 -22.30 6.63 0.67
C ASP A 198 -22.89 8.07 0.66
N PRO A 199 -23.86 8.38 -0.22
CA PRO A 199 -24.49 9.70 -0.27
C PRO A 199 -25.09 10.16 1.07
N GLU A 200 -25.71 9.25 1.84
CA GLU A 200 -26.29 9.58 3.14
C GLU A 200 -25.22 10.01 4.15
N LEU A 201 -24.05 9.34 4.14
CA LEU A 201 -22.92 9.73 4.98
C LEU A 201 -22.31 11.06 4.55
N ILE A 202 -22.33 11.38 3.24
CA ILE A 202 -21.89 12.69 2.74
C ILE A 202 -22.84 13.78 3.23
N GLU A 203 -24.17 13.58 3.19
CA GLU A 203 -25.14 14.54 3.72
C GLU A 203 -24.97 14.78 5.22
N GLN A 204 -24.78 13.71 6.00
CA GLN A 204 -24.48 13.82 7.44
C GLN A 204 -23.19 14.59 7.70
N ALA A 205 -22.14 14.32 6.92
CA ALA A 205 -20.86 15.01 7.01
C ALA A 205 -20.99 16.50 6.66
N VAL A 206 -21.74 16.85 5.61
CA VAL A 206 -22.03 18.23 5.23
C VAL A 206 -22.81 18.96 6.33
N HIS A 207 -23.81 18.31 6.94
CA HIS A 207 -24.54 18.88 8.08
C HIS A 207 -23.60 19.18 9.24
N LEU A 208 -22.69 18.24 9.60
CA LEU A 208 -21.69 18.41 10.66
C LEU A 208 -20.74 19.58 10.36
N ILE A 209 -20.24 19.68 9.12
CA ILE A 209 -19.35 20.77 8.68
C ILE A 209 -20.06 22.13 8.80
N ARG A 210 -21.31 22.23 8.40
CA ARG A 210 -22.07 23.50 8.45
C ARG A 210 -22.36 24.00 9.85
N GLN A 211 -22.40 23.13 10.84
CA GLN A 211 -22.59 23.49 12.24
C GLN A 211 -21.30 23.97 12.90
N SER A 212 -20.14 23.65 12.31
CA SER A 212 -18.84 24.02 12.86
C SER A 212 -18.50 25.49 12.61
N LYS A 213 -17.86 26.11 13.59
CA LYS A 213 -17.30 27.46 13.50
C LYS A 213 -15.79 27.48 13.44
N ARG A 214 -15.12 26.40 13.86
CA ARG A 214 -13.68 26.28 13.91
C ARG A 214 -13.25 24.89 13.40
N PRO A 215 -13.50 24.57 12.11
CA PRO A 215 -13.15 23.29 11.55
C PRO A 215 -11.62 23.17 11.38
N LEU A 216 -11.09 22.03 11.77
CA LEU A 216 -9.68 21.67 11.63
C LEU A 216 -9.56 20.42 10.76
N VAL A 217 -8.84 20.51 9.65
CA VAL A 217 -8.50 19.36 8.81
C VAL A 217 -7.12 18.82 9.16
N ILE A 218 -7.03 17.53 9.43
CA ILE A 218 -5.75 16.84 9.71
C ILE A 218 -5.58 15.70 8.72
N THR A 219 -4.51 15.77 7.92
CA THR A 219 -4.22 14.71 6.95
C THR A 219 -3.18 13.72 7.45
N GLY A 220 -3.27 12.51 6.96
CA GLY A 220 -2.30 11.46 7.10
C GLY A 220 -2.03 10.75 5.78
N ARG A 221 -1.51 9.53 5.88
CA ARG A 221 -1.09 8.71 4.74
C ARG A 221 -2.17 8.54 3.67
N GLY A 222 -3.42 8.28 4.05
CA GLY A 222 -4.51 8.07 3.09
C GLY A 222 -4.80 9.30 2.22
N GLY A 223 -4.42 10.51 2.70
CA GLY A 223 -4.57 11.77 1.97
C GLY A 223 -3.44 12.09 0.99
N LYS A 224 -2.31 11.40 1.03
CA LYS A 224 -1.06 11.78 0.32
C LYS A 224 -1.20 12.05 -1.19
N ASN A 225 -2.16 11.42 -1.84
CA ASN A 225 -2.39 11.55 -3.28
C ASN A 225 -3.56 12.50 -3.63
N ALA A 226 -4.15 13.18 -2.66
CA ALA A 226 -5.37 13.97 -2.81
C ALA A 226 -5.12 15.49 -2.74
N ARG A 227 -3.96 15.98 -3.22
CA ARG A 227 -3.57 17.40 -3.12
C ARG A 227 -4.62 18.34 -3.70
N TYR A 228 -5.07 18.07 -4.93
CA TYR A 228 -6.03 18.93 -5.64
C TYR A 228 -7.38 18.95 -4.93
N GLU A 229 -7.90 17.79 -4.63
CA GLU A 229 -9.20 17.63 -3.97
C GLU A 229 -9.19 18.21 -2.55
N LEU A 230 -8.08 18.06 -1.84
CA LEU A 230 -7.90 18.64 -0.51
C LEU A 230 -7.82 20.17 -0.55
N THR A 231 -7.07 20.73 -1.50
CA THR A 231 -6.99 22.20 -1.66
C THR A 231 -8.37 22.80 -1.92
N ARG A 232 -9.11 22.22 -2.88
CA ARG A 232 -10.50 22.61 -3.17
C ARG A 232 -11.39 22.52 -1.94
N PHE A 233 -11.28 21.43 -1.20
CA PHE A 233 -12.08 21.23 0.03
C PHE A 233 -11.77 22.27 1.09
N LEU A 234 -10.48 22.56 1.35
CA LEU A 234 -10.06 23.58 2.31
C LEU A 234 -10.60 24.98 1.96
N ASP A 235 -10.58 25.33 0.66
CA ASP A 235 -11.13 26.61 0.19
C ASP A 235 -12.65 26.66 0.35
N THR A 236 -13.35 25.52 0.20
CA THR A 236 -14.82 25.43 0.36
C THR A 236 -15.25 25.54 1.81
N VAL A 237 -14.48 24.95 2.76
CA VAL A 237 -14.89 24.82 4.17
C VAL A 237 -14.36 25.98 5.05
N ASP A 238 -13.43 26.78 4.55
CA ASP A 238 -12.67 27.79 5.31
C ASP A 238 -12.07 27.22 6.61
N ALA A 239 -11.48 26.03 6.50
CA ALA A 239 -10.89 25.31 7.60
C ALA A 239 -9.41 25.62 7.78
N VAL A 240 -8.90 25.52 9.02
CA VAL A 240 -7.47 25.45 9.25
C VAL A 240 -6.93 24.04 8.99
N TYR A 241 -5.66 23.91 8.61
CA TYR A 241 -5.08 22.69 8.13
C TYR A 241 -3.77 22.33 8.85
N LEU A 242 -3.65 21.06 9.21
CA LEU A 242 -2.42 20.44 9.74
C LEU A 242 -2.05 19.21 8.92
N ASP A 243 -0.80 19.14 8.50
CA ASP A 243 -0.22 17.90 7.98
C ASP A 243 0.37 17.05 9.12
N THR A 244 0.44 15.75 8.88
CA THR A 244 1.22 14.82 9.68
C THR A 244 2.26 14.13 8.81
N GLN A 245 3.16 13.37 9.42
CA GLN A 245 4.41 12.86 8.81
C GLN A 245 4.32 12.50 7.33
N GLU A 246 3.43 11.58 6.95
CA GLU A 246 3.35 11.06 5.59
C GLU A 246 2.60 12.00 4.62
N SER A 247 1.89 12.98 5.13
CA SER A 247 1.21 14.01 4.34
C SER A 247 1.94 15.36 4.34
N ARG A 248 3.13 15.41 4.95
CA ARG A 248 3.90 16.66 5.04
C ARG A 248 4.22 17.23 3.65
N GLY A 249 3.89 18.53 3.48
CA GLY A 249 4.07 19.22 2.20
C GLY A 249 3.00 18.93 1.16
N LEU A 250 1.91 18.24 1.53
CA LEU A 250 0.78 18.00 0.64
C LEU A 250 0.12 19.33 0.22
N ILE A 251 -0.08 20.24 1.16
CA ILE A 251 -0.50 21.62 0.92
C ILE A 251 0.70 22.55 1.12
N ASP A 252 0.80 23.58 0.29
CA ASP A 252 1.85 24.59 0.37
C ASP A 252 1.82 25.30 1.74
N ARG A 253 3.00 25.54 2.30
CA ARG A 253 3.13 26.25 3.59
C ARG A 253 2.61 27.69 3.56
N ASN A 254 2.58 28.30 2.37
CA ASN A 254 2.02 29.63 2.16
C ASN A 254 0.49 29.63 2.01
N ASN A 255 -0.16 28.46 1.96
CA ASN A 255 -1.61 28.40 1.93
C ASN A 255 -2.16 28.96 3.24
N LYS A 256 -3.19 29.84 3.14
CA LYS A 256 -3.82 30.49 4.30
C LYS A 256 -4.36 29.52 5.36
N ALA A 257 -4.76 28.31 4.95
CA ALA A 257 -5.25 27.28 5.84
C ALA A 257 -4.16 26.65 6.71
N PHE A 258 -2.88 26.66 6.28
CA PHE A 258 -1.81 25.92 6.95
C PHE A 258 -1.37 26.58 8.26
N VAL A 259 -1.54 25.86 9.39
CA VAL A 259 -1.25 26.36 10.74
C VAL A 259 -0.24 25.49 11.50
N GLY A 260 0.74 24.94 10.80
CA GLY A 260 1.71 23.99 11.37
C GLY A 260 2.44 24.48 12.63
N ALA A 261 2.77 25.77 12.73
CA ALA A 261 3.41 26.37 13.91
C ALA A 261 2.46 26.51 15.11
N MET A 262 1.15 26.50 14.90
CA MET A 262 0.12 26.67 15.94
C MET A 262 -0.64 25.36 16.23
N ARG A 263 -0.02 24.23 16.00
CA ARG A 263 -0.63 22.90 16.09
C ARG A 263 -1.45 22.71 17.37
N ALA A 264 -0.87 22.97 18.54
CA ALA A 264 -1.54 22.77 19.83
C ALA A 264 -2.77 23.68 19.98
N ALA A 265 -2.66 24.93 19.60
CA ALA A 265 -3.79 25.89 19.66
C ALA A 265 -4.91 25.49 18.69
N ALA A 266 -4.58 25.07 17.48
CA ALA A 266 -5.56 24.61 16.49
C ALA A 266 -6.31 23.36 16.96
N MET A 267 -5.61 22.37 17.53
CA MET A 267 -6.24 21.15 18.05
C MET A 267 -7.12 21.43 19.27
N ASN A 268 -6.64 22.27 20.20
CA ASN A 268 -7.41 22.62 21.41
C ASN A 268 -8.64 23.49 21.10
N GLY A 269 -8.54 24.37 20.10
CA GLY A 269 -9.62 25.30 19.73
C GLY A 269 -10.66 24.75 18.75
N ALA A 270 -10.42 23.58 18.14
CA ALA A 270 -11.33 23.04 17.16
C ALA A 270 -12.66 22.57 17.77
N ASP A 271 -13.79 22.88 17.10
CA ASP A 271 -15.11 22.32 17.43
C ASP A 271 -15.48 21.16 16.49
N LEU A 272 -14.77 21.04 15.36
CA LEU A 272 -14.84 19.91 14.43
C LEU A 272 -13.43 19.54 13.96
N VAL A 273 -13.06 18.29 14.09
CA VAL A 273 -11.85 17.71 13.51
C VAL A 273 -12.21 16.81 12.34
N ILE A 274 -11.68 17.11 11.16
CA ILE A 274 -11.85 16.33 9.95
C ILE A 274 -10.55 15.58 9.68
N THR A 275 -10.52 14.28 9.97
CA THR A 275 -9.35 13.45 9.64
C THR A 275 -9.46 12.93 8.21
N VAL A 276 -8.41 13.10 7.43
CA VAL A 276 -8.34 12.68 6.02
C VAL A 276 -7.24 11.64 5.87
N GLY A 277 -7.62 10.37 5.88
CA GLY A 277 -6.69 9.24 5.86
C GLY A 277 -5.69 9.28 7.01
N ARG A 278 -6.18 9.55 8.23
CA ARG A 278 -5.33 9.75 9.42
C ARG A 278 -5.89 9.03 10.65
N LYS A 279 -5.05 8.18 11.26
CA LYS A 279 -5.31 7.56 12.56
C LYS A 279 -5.23 8.57 13.70
N LEU A 280 -6.04 8.36 14.73
CA LEU A 280 -5.95 9.08 15.99
C LEU A 280 -5.01 8.33 16.95
N ASP A 281 -3.72 8.38 16.66
CA ASP A 281 -2.65 7.73 17.41
C ASP A 281 -1.99 8.65 18.45
N TYR A 282 -0.84 8.22 18.97
CA TYR A 282 -0.07 8.97 20.01
C TYR A 282 0.28 10.40 19.57
N GLN A 283 0.47 10.66 18.26
CA GLN A 283 0.80 12.00 17.77
C GLN A 283 -0.36 12.99 17.86
N LEU A 284 -1.58 12.47 17.94
CA LEU A 284 -2.83 13.23 18.09
C LEU A 284 -3.46 12.98 19.47
N GLY A 285 -2.65 12.57 20.45
CA GLY A 285 -3.13 12.28 21.80
C GLY A 285 -4.28 11.28 21.84
N PHE A 286 -4.27 10.31 20.89
CA PHE A 286 -5.31 9.29 20.75
C PHE A 286 -6.72 9.87 20.53
N GLY A 287 -6.85 11.10 20.04
CA GLY A 287 -8.12 11.80 19.90
C GLY A 287 -8.78 12.18 21.24
N SER A 288 -8.02 12.21 22.33
CA SER A 288 -8.54 12.41 23.69
C SER A 288 -9.07 13.84 23.92
N PRO A 289 -9.99 14.02 24.90
CA PRO A 289 -10.46 15.36 25.30
C PRO A 289 -9.35 16.27 25.83
N ALA A 290 -8.21 15.72 26.29
CA ALA A 290 -7.05 16.51 26.71
C ALA A 290 -6.42 17.30 25.57
N VAL A 291 -6.59 16.83 24.32
CA VAL A 291 -6.07 17.47 23.11
C VAL A 291 -7.17 18.15 22.31
N PHE A 292 -8.37 17.56 22.29
CA PHE A 292 -9.56 18.01 21.57
C PHE A 292 -10.76 18.11 22.53
N PRO A 293 -10.82 19.13 23.37
CA PRO A 293 -11.77 19.17 24.48
C PRO A 293 -13.24 19.20 24.05
N GLU A 294 -13.55 19.89 22.96
CA GLU A 294 -14.94 20.11 22.51
C GLU A 294 -15.22 19.57 21.08
N ALA A 295 -14.22 18.98 20.42
CA ALA A 295 -14.36 18.64 19.01
C ALA A 295 -15.24 17.43 18.76
N LYS A 296 -16.15 17.55 17.79
CA LYS A 296 -16.73 16.44 17.04
C LYS A 296 -15.74 15.94 16.00
N PHE A 297 -15.94 14.72 15.51
CA PHE A 297 -15.03 14.11 14.53
C PHE A 297 -15.76 13.64 13.28
N LEU A 298 -15.35 14.19 12.11
CA LEU A 298 -15.63 13.62 10.80
C LEU A 298 -14.38 12.86 10.35
N ARG A 299 -14.52 11.58 10.04
CA ARG A 299 -13.39 10.73 9.68
C ARG A 299 -13.54 10.20 8.26
N LEU A 300 -12.64 10.61 7.37
CA LEU A 300 -12.57 10.15 5.99
C LEU A 300 -11.37 9.19 5.84
N ALA A 301 -11.60 7.95 5.45
CA ALA A 301 -10.55 6.96 5.28
C ALA A 301 -10.86 5.95 4.17
N ASP A 302 -9.83 5.42 3.54
CA ASP A 302 -9.90 4.34 2.57
C ASP A 302 -9.63 2.95 3.19
N SER A 303 -9.47 2.91 4.51
CA SER A 303 -9.15 1.72 5.29
C SER A 303 -9.91 1.70 6.61
N THR A 304 -10.49 0.55 6.92
CA THR A 304 -11.16 0.31 8.21
C THR A 304 -10.22 0.48 9.40
N GLY A 305 -8.95 0.11 9.24
CA GLY A 305 -7.94 0.25 10.30
C GLY A 305 -7.62 1.71 10.67
N GLU A 306 -8.02 2.68 9.84
CA GLU A 306 -7.92 4.11 10.19
C GLU A 306 -9.16 4.64 10.93
N LEU A 307 -10.31 3.96 10.82
CA LEU A 307 -11.56 4.34 11.48
C LEU A 307 -11.73 3.62 12.83
N ILE A 308 -11.33 2.34 12.87
CA ILE A 308 -11.40 1.52 14.10
C ILE A 308 -10.07 1.66 14.85
N ASP A 309 -9.86 2.82 15.46
CA ASP A 309 -8.71 3.12 16.28
C ASP A 309 -9.11 3.56 17.70
N ASN A 310 -8.53 4.62 18.24
CA ASN A 310 -8.72 5.05 19.62
C ASN A 310 -9.99 5.88 19.85
N ARG A 311 -10.59 6.45 18.82
CA ARG A 311 -11.83 7.24 18.93
C ARG A 311 -12.66 7.12 17.66
N ARG A 312 -13.94 6.78 17.83
CA ARG A 312 -14.91 6.77 16.74
C ARG A 312 -15.30 8.20 16.33
N GLY A 313 -15.63 8.37 15.04
CA GLY A 313 -16.16 9.62 14.53
C GLY A 313 -17.66 9.79 14.83
N ASP A 314 -18.12 11.04 14.91
CA ASP A 314 -19.55 11.37 14.87
C ASP A 314 -20.12 11.01 13.48
N VAL A 315 -19.29 11.16 12.43
CA VAL A 315 -19.55 10.65 11.08
C VAL A 315 -18.27 9.99 10.57
N GLU A 316 -18.40 8.80 9.98
CA GLU A 316 -17.27 8.04 9.42
C GLU A 316 -17.58 7.65 7.97
N VAL A 317 -16.69 8.02 7.04
CA VAL A 317 -16.82 7.73 5.60
C VAL A 317 -15.68 6.78 5.20
N LEU A 318 -16.01 5.52 5.00
CA LEU A 318 -15.09 4.52 4.46
C LEU A 318 -15.20 4.51 2.94
N ALA A 319 -14.34 5.27 2.26
CA ALA A 319 -14.31 5.37 0.81
C ALA A 319 -12.97 5.92 0.32
N ASN A 320 -12.76 5.92 -1.00
CA ASN A 320 -11.59 6.58 -1.56
C ASN A 320 -11.57 8.06 -1.17
N VAL A 321 -10.47 8.51 -0.60
CA VAL A 321 -10.33 9.86 -0.04
C VAL A 321 -10.60 10.97 -1.07
N LYS A 322 -10.12 10.81 -2.32
CA LYS A 322 -10.37 11.80 -3.39
C LYS A 322 -11.84 11.92 -3.71
N THR A 323 -12.55 10.78 -3.86
CA THR A 323 -13.98 10.78 -4.17
C THR A 323 -14.80 11.36 -3.03
N SER A 324 -14.40 11.10 -1.77
CA SER A 324 -15.05 11.67 -0.59
C SER A 324 -14.87 13.19 -0.51
N LEU A 325 -13.67 13.71 -0.71
CA LEU A 325 -13.39 15.15 -0.71
C LEU A 325 -14.13 15.88 -1.83
N ASN A 326 -14.19 15.28 -3.04
CA ASN A 326 -14.95 15.85 -4.14
C ASN A 326 -16.44 15.87 -3.84
N ALA A 327 -17.04 14.76 -3.38
CA ALA A 327 -18.45 14.70 -3.04
C ALA A 327 -18.85 15.73 -1.97
N LEU A 328 -18.03 15.88 -0.92
CA LEU A 328 -18.23 16.90 0.11
C LEU A 328 -18.19 18.31 -0.48
N SER A 329 -17.17 18.62 -1.28
CA SER A 329 -17.02 19.93 -1.90
C SER A 329 -18.16 20.26 -2.86
N ASP A 330 -18.63 19.28 -3.64
CA ASP A 330 -19.74 19.46 -4.59
C ASP A 330 -21.05 19.80 -3.87
N VAL A 331 -21.42 19.03 -2.84
CA VAL A 331 -22.66 19.25 -2.06
C VAL A 331 -22.60 20.58 -1.27
N LEU A 332 -21.43 20.93 -0.73
CA LEU A 332 -21.25 22.20 -0.02
C LEU A 332 -21.43 23.40 -0.96
N ASN A 333 -20.89 23.34 -2.19
CA ASN A 333 -20.98 24.42 -3.18
C ASN A 333 -22.36 24.53 -3.85
N MET A 334 -23.06 23.42 -4.14
CA MET A 334 -24.41 23.44 -4.70
C MET A 334 -25.38 24.23 -3.83
N ASN A 335 -25.32 24.03 -2.53
CA ASN A 335 -26.20 24.68 -1.58
C ASN A 335 -25.76 26.12 -1.20
N ALA A 336 -24.56 26.57 -1.58
CA ALA A 336 -24.16 27.97 -1.46
C ALA A 336 -24.85 28.84 -2.56
N GLY A 337 -24.92 28.31 -3.77
CA GLY A 337 -25.62 29.01 -4.90
C GLY A 337 -27.12 29.15 -4.72
N GLU A 338 -27.80 28.30 -3.95
CA GLU A 338 -29.22 28.42 -3.63
C GLU A 338 -29.54 29.53 -2.60
N ARG A 339 -28.55 29.93 -1.77
CA ARG A 339 -28.72 31.02 -0.79
C ARG A 339 -28.54 32.40 -1.39
N ASP A 340 -27.77 32.52 -2.46
CA ASP A 340 -27.57 33.81 -3.17
C ASP A 340 -28.67 34.10 -4.19
N SER A 341 -29.60 33.15 -4.42
CA SER A 341 -30.72 33.27 -5.36
C SER A 341 -32.09 33.48 -4.67
N ASN A 342 -32.15 33.59 -3.36
CA ASN A 342 -33.31 33.99 -2.54
C ASN A 342 -33.01 35.27 -1.77
#